data_d82d3157fba079703c17f3bd784e5a7c
#
_entry.id   d82d3157fba079703c17f3bd784e5a7c
#
_cell.length_a   1.000
_cell.length_b   1.000
_cell.length_c   1.000
_cell.angle_alpha   90.00
_cell.angle_beta   90.00
_cell.angle_gamma   90.00
#
_symmetry.space_group_name_H-M   'P 1'
#
loop_
_entity.id
_entity.type
_entity.pdbx_description
1 polymer ?
#
loop_
_entity_poly.entity_id
_entity_poly.type
_entity_poly.pdbx_seq_one_letter_code
_entity_poly.pdbx_strand_id
1 'polypeptide(L)'
;HGAKCGVVVKQCEDELAVANMAIGAGHAGVRAMCGTSGGGFALMTEAIGMAGMIEAPVVFIEVQRGGPSTGIPTKTEQADLNQVYGASQGDYPRVIIAPTDTTDCYYTAVEAHNLAEKYQLPVTIISDLLLSEHPETIEADALRHDVPIERGEIISEWPEAEKGQFTRYALTKSGISPRALPGTAGAMYVATTDDHDEEGVTISDVFTTTSVRRKMQEKRMRKMDAVLAELPPPKLEGPPDADVTLVGWGSTEGVIREAIVFLTRQGLRVNHLQLKYLHPFHSKEVSEILRNCKRTICVECSYTGQFARHLRAETGFSVNRLVLKYDGEPFEPHHVVQQVNAILEGKSISTDLTMDEAREMAYHYIRVHLADKVRPAKIEMIDGDSEKLWLVEVVGRESDKEEGELRIGVETGSIYSWQPFKVMSVGASSG
;
A
#
# COMPACT_ATOMS: atom_id res chain seq x y z
N HIS A 1 -0.98 6.66 -25.30
CA HIS A 1 -1.23 5.27 -25.74
C HIS A 1 -2.69 4.85 -25.50
N GLY A 2 -3.32 5.20 -24.38
CA GLY A 2 -4.66 4.75 -23.97
C GLY A 2 -5.76 4.89 -25.02
N ALA A 3 -5.84 6.03 -25.72
CA ALA A 3 -6.87 6.26 -26.74
C ALA A 3 -6.83 5.22 -27.88
N LYS A 4 -5.66 4.68 -28.25
CA LYS A 4 -5.52 3.62 -29.27
C LYS A 4 -6.08 2.28 -28.81
N CYS A 5 -6.19 2.08 -27.49
CA CYS A 5 -6.71 0.87 -26.86
C CYS A 5 -8.17 1.05 -26.36
N GLY A 6 -8.85 2.13 -26.76
CA GLY A 6 -10.19 2.44 -26.27
C GLY A 6 -10.27 2.91 -24.81
N VAL A 7 -9.13 3.25 -24.21
CA VAL A 7 -9.08 3.76 -22.83
C VAL A 7 -9.28 5.27 -22.84
N VAL A 8 -10.24 5.75 -22.06
CA VAL A 8 -10.49 7.17 -21.84
C VAL A 8 -9.79 7.60 -20.56
N VAL A 9 -8.85 8.54 -20.68
CA VAL A 9 -8.22 9.19 -19.52
C VAL A 9 -8.85 10.56 -19.35
N LYS A 10 -9.45 10.79 -18.18
CA LYS A 10 -10.12 12.05 -17.85
C LYS A 10 -9.50 12.68 -16.61
N GLN A 11 -8.98 13.88 -16.78
CA GLN A 11 -8.60 14.70 -15.64
C GLN A 11 -9.86 15.32 -15.04
N CYS A 12 -10.00 15.19 -13.73
CA CYS A 12 -11.06 15.81 -12.94
C CYS A 12 -10.50 16.94 -12.09
N GLU A 13 -11.36 17.74 -11.50
CA GLU A 13 -10.95 18.90 -10.70
C GLU A 13 -10.26 18.48 -9.39
N ASP A 14 -10.83 17.46 -8.71
CA ASP A 14 -10.34 16.96 -7.44
C ASP A 14 -10.67 15.48 -7.23
N GLU A 15 -10.30 14.97 -6.07
CA GLU A 15 -10.50 13.57 -5.68
C GLU A 15 -11.98 13.22 -5.48
N LEU A 16 -12.82 14.16 -5.02
CA LEU A 16 -14.28 13.96 -4.92
C LEU A 16 -14.88 13.73 -6.31
N ALA A 17 -14.51 14.59 -7.27
CA ALA A 17 -15.00 14.50 -8.63
C ALA A 17 -14.56 13.21 -9.33
N VAL A 18 -13.28 12.84 -9.21
CA VAL A 18 -12.76 11.64 -9.89
C VAL A 18 -13.33 10.34 -9.31
N ALA A 19 -13.50 10.25 -7.98
CA ALA A 19 -14.11 9.08 -7.34
C ALA A 19 -15.54 8.86 -7.83
N ASN A 20 -16.38 9.90 -7.80
CA ASN A 20 -17.76 9.83 -8.26
C ASN A 20 -17.87 9.57 -9.78
N MET A 21 -16.96 10.13 -10.58
CA MET A 21 -16.92 9.85 -12.03
C MET A 21 -16.56 8.38 -12.30
N ALA A 22 -15.58 7.80 -11.58
CA ALA A 22 -15.21 6.39 -11.71
C ALA A 22 -16.37 5.46 -11.31
N ILE A 23 -17.07 5.77 -10.21
CA ILE A 23 -18.26 5.03 -9.77
C ILE A 23 -19.37 5.10 -10.83
N GLY A 24 -19.65 6.29 -11.35
CA GLY A 24 -20.64 6.48 -12.41
C GLY A 24 -20.29 5.70 -13.69
N ALA A 25 -19.02 5.65 -14.08
CA ALA A 25 -18.54 4.87 -15.20
C ALA A 25 -18.71 3.36 -14.95
N GLY A 26 -18.36 2.88 -13.75
CA GLY A 26 -18.60 1.50 -13.33
C GLY A 26 -20.09 1.13 -13.34
N HIS A 27 -20.94 2.02 -12.84
CA HIS A 27 -22.40 1.86 -12.88
C HIS A 27 -22.91 1.75 -14.33
N ALA A 28 -22.36 2.56 -15.24
CA ALA A 28 -22.70 2.55 -16.66
C ALA A 28 -22.12 1.33 -17.43
N GLY A 29 -21.35 0.47 -16.78
CA GLY A 29 -20.82 -0.76 -17.36
C GLY A 29 -19.43 -0.65 -17.98
N VAL A 30 -18.70 0.43 -17.69
CA VAL A 30 -17.31 0.60 -18.12
C VAL A 30 -16.38 0.22 -16.96
N ARG A 31 -15.30 -0.51 -17.24
CA ARG A 31 -14.24 -0.71 -16.26
C ARG A 31 -13.60 0.63 -15.96
N ALA A 32 -13.67 1.06 -14.72
CA ALA A 32 -13.18 2.36 -14.31
C ALA A 32 -12.31 2.24 -13.06
N MET A 33 -11.25 3.04 -13.04
CA MET A 33 -10.35 3.17 -11.89
C MET A 33 -9.95 4.62 -11.69
N CYS A 34 -9.64 4.98 -10.47
CA CYS A 34 -9.00 6.25 -10.13
C CYS A 34 -7.92 6.02 -9.08
N GLY A 35 -6.88 6.86 -9.09
CA GLY A 35 -5.74 6.74 -8.18
C GLY A 35 -5.42 8.04 -7.50
N THR A 36 -4.95 7.95 -6.26
CA THR A 36 -4.55 9.08 -5.43
C THR A 36 -3.53 8.62 -4.37
N SER A 37 -3.23 9.48 -3.42
CA SER A 37 -2.37 9.25 -2.27
C SER A 37 -3.06 9.77 -1.00
N GLY A 38 -2.67 9.34 0.17
CA GLY A 38 -3.24 9.53 1.51
C GLY A 38 -4.24 10.67 1.70
N GLY A 39 -3.80 11.92 1.50
CA GLY A 39 -4.68 13.08 1.65
C GLY A 39 -5.86 13.11 0.66
N GLY A 40 -5.62 12.72 -0.60
CA GLY A 40 -6.68 12.61 -1.61
C GLY A 40 -7.60 11.41 -1.36
N PHE A 41 -7.04 10.28 -0.88
CA PHE A 41 -7.85 9.14 -0.49
C PHE A 41 -8.81 9.48 0.66
N ALA A 42 -8.39 10.33 1.60
CA ALA A 42 -9.27 10.83 2.66
C ALA A 42 -10.53 11.53 2.11
N LEU A 43 -10.41 12.24 0.98
CA LEU A 43 -11.54 12.88 0.31
C LEU A 43 -12.45 11.89 -0.43
N MET A 44 -11.93 10.72 -0.83
CA MET A 44 -12.69 9.68 -1.54
C MET A 44 -13.50 8.76 -0.64
N THR A 45 -13.25 8.76 0.68
CA THR A 45 -13.74 7.71 1.59
C THR A 45 -15.26 7.55 1.59
N GLU A 46 -16.02 8.64 1.55
CA GLU A 46 -17.49 8.57 1.49
C GLU A 46 -17.96 7.93 0.17
N ALA A 47 -17.36 8.31 -0.96
CA ALA A 47 -17.71 7.76 -2.26
C ALA A 47 -17.44 6.23 -2.34
N ILE A 48 -16.40 5.73 -1.65
CA ILE A 48 -16.13 4.29 -1.57
C ILE A 48 -17.28 3.56 -0.88
N GLY A 49 -17.80 4.10 0.22
CA GLY A 49 -18.98 3.54 0.91
C GLY A 49 -20.24 3.59 0.03
N MET A 50 -20.44 4.70 -0.71
CA MET A 50 -21.51 4.81 -1.69
C MET A 50 -21.40 3.71 -2.75
N ALA A 51 -20.23 3.43 -3.29
CA ALA A 51 -20.05 2.35 -4.27
C ALA A 51 -20.46 0.98 -3.69
N GLY A 52 -20.16 0.72 -2.42
CA GLY A 52 -20.60 -0.48 -1.71
C GLY A 52 -22.12 -0.54 -1.53
N MET A 53 -22.78 0.60 -1.22
CA MET A 53 -24.21 0.69 -1.03
C MET A 53 -24.99 0.46 -2.32
N ILE A 54 -24.61 1.11 -3.42
CA ILE A 54 -25.28 0.95 -4.73
C ILE A 54 -24.79 -0.27 -5.52
N GLU A 55 -23.86 -1.02 -4.95
CA GLU A 55 -23.26 -2.21 -5.56
C GLU A 55 -22.66 -1.91 -6.96
N ALA A 56 -21.91 -0.80 -7.05
CA ALA A 56 -21.23 -0.39 -8.27
C ALA A 56 -19.79 -0.91 -8.27
N PRO A 57 -19.35 -1.57 -9.36
CA PRO A 57 -17.95 -2.01 -9.50
C PRO A 57 -17.04 -0.82 -9.79
N VAL A 58 -15.98 -0.68 -9.03
CA VAL A 58 -14.97 0.37 -9.22
C VAL A 58 -13.65 -0.04 -8.56
N VAL A 59 -12.53 0.41 -9.14
CA VAL A 59 -11.20 0.20 -8.57
C VAL A 59 -10.63 1.54 -8.11
N PHE A 60 -10.21 1.60 -6.86
CA PHE A 60 -9.45 2.71 -6.30
C PHE A 60 -7.99 2.29 -6.15
N ILE A 61 -7.06 3.19 -6.39
CA ILE A 61 -5.65 2.97 -6.12
C ILE A 61 -5.20 3.99 -5.09
N GLU A 62 -4.72 3.49 -3.96
CA GLU A 62 -4.05 4.28 -2.94
C GLU A 62 -2.55 4.07 -3.05
N VAL A 63 -1.81 5.13 -3.41
CA VAL A 63 -0.35 5.14 -3.44
C VAL A 63 0.14 5.81 -2.17
N GLN A 64 0.49 5.01 -1.18
CA GLN A 64 0.90 5.49 0.14
C GLN A 64 2.19 6.30 0.08
N ARG A 65 2.25 7.35 0.85
CA ARG A 65 3.44 8.18 1.06
C ARG A 65 3.52 8.61 2.52
N GLY A 66 4.67 9.16 2.93
CA GLY A 66 4.83 9.63 4.31
C GLY A 66 3.84 10.76 4.63
N GLY A 67 2.97 10.52 5.62
CA GLY A 67 2.01 11.45 6.19
C GLY A 67 2.52 12.07 7.50
N PRO A 68 1.65 12.76 8.28
CA PRO A 68 0.27 13.12 7.98
C PRO A 68 0.13 14.36 7.08
N SER A 69 -1.08 14.61 6.56
CA SER A 69 -1.40 15.73 5.64
C SER A 69 -0.55 15.66 4.37
N THR A 70 0.10 16.74 3.95
CA THR A 70 1.03 16.75 2.82
C THR A 70 2.26 15.88 3.11
N GLY A 71 2.73 15.88 4.37
CA GLY A 71 3.83 15.05 4.84
C GLY A 71 5.10 15.21 4.03
N ILE A 72 5.63 14.09 3.57
CA ILE A 72 6.79 14.00 2.69
C ILE A 72 6.35 13.43 1.32
N PRO A 73 5.83 14.27 0.41
CA PRO A 73 5.03 13.84 -0.74
C PRO A 73 5.79 13.00 -1.79
N THR A 74 7.11 13.01 -1.75
CA THR A 74 7.99 12.28 -2.67
C THR A 74 8.72 11.12 -1.98
N LYS A 75 8.21 10.66 -0.83
CA LYS A 75 8.85 9.63 -0.01
C LYS A 75 7.86 8.54 0.35
N THR A 76 8.40 7.30 0.46
CA THR A 76 7.57 6.12 0.70
C THR A 76 7.29 5.89 2.18
N GLU A 77 6.09 5.45 2.49
CA GLU A 77 5.68 4.82 3.75
C GLU A 77 4.51 3.86 3.49
N GLN A 78 4.22 2.99 4.46
CA GLN A 78 3.04 2.10 4.48
C GLN A 78 2.11 2.49 5.64
N ALA A 79 1.82 3.81 5.76
CA ALA A 79 1.15 4.38 6.93
C ALA A 79 -0.34 4.69 6.72
N ASP A 80 -0.92 4.34 5.56
CA ASP A 80 -2.31 4.63 5.22
C ASP A 80 -3.24 3.40 5.34
N LEU A 81 -2.73 2.22 5.77
CA LEU A 81 -3.55 1.00 5.90
C LEU A 81 -4.78 1.19 6.78
N ASN A 82 -4.63 1.86 7.93
CA ASN A 82 -5.77 2.12 8.82
C ASN A 82 -6.82 3.02 8.15
N GLN A 83 -6.41 3.98 7.35
CA GLN A 83 -7.31 4.85 6.60
C GLN A 83 -8.06 4.09 5.51
N VAL A 84 -7.35 3.24 4.75
CA VAL A 84 -7.95 2.40 3.71
C VAL A 84 -8.91 1.37 4.31
N TYR A 85 -8.52 0.73 5.39
CA TYR A 85 -9.37 -0.24 6.09
C TYR A 85 -10.58 0.41 6.75
N GLY A 86 -10.44 1.61 7.30
CA GLY A 86 -11.51 2.40 7.91
C GLY A 86 -12.25 3.33 6.95
N ALA A 87 -12.02 3.22 5.63
CA ALA A 87 -12.65 4.11 4.66
C ALA A 87 -14.17 4.00 4.69
N SER A 88 -14.84 5.18 4.72
CA SER A 88 -16.29 5.36 4.87
C SER A 88 -16.87 4.90 6.23
N GLN A 89 -18.09 5.33 6.48
CA GLN A 89 -18.86 4.95 7.66
C GLN A 89 -19.64 3.65 7.41
N GLY A 90 -19.84 2.89 8.48
CA GLY A 90 -20.65 1.66 8.46
C GLY A 90 -19.94 0.46 7.84
N ASP A 91 -20.67 -0.64 7.78
CA ASP A 91 -20.20 -1.91 7.23
C ASP A 91 -20.68 -2.10 5.79
N TYR A 92 -19.76 -2.29 4.88
CA TYR A 92 -20.05 -2.55 3.46
C TYR A 92 -19.02 -3.52 2.86
N PRO A 93 -19.37 -4.28 1.78
CA PRO A 93 -18.45 -5.18 1.14
C PRO A 93 -17.40 -4.41 0.36
N ARG A 94 -16.13 -4.75 0.53
CA ARG A 94 -14.98 -4.21 -0.20
C ARG A 94 -13.84 -5.20 -0.24
N VAL A 95 -12.88 -4.99 -1.13
CA VAL A 95 -11.63 -5.76 -1.18
C VAL A 95 -10.45 -4.81 -1.08
N ILE A 96 -9.40 -5.20 -0.35
CA ILE A 96 -8.14 -4.46 -0.24
C ILE A 96 -7.00 -5.40 -0.63
N ILE A 97 -6.25 -5.01 -1.67
CA ILE A 97 -5.17 -5.81 -2.25
C ILE A 97 -3.89 -4.99 -2.23
N ALA A 98 -2.79 -5.56 -1.73
CA ALA A 98 -1.47 -4.94 -1.70
C ALA A 98 -0.53 -5.69 -2.66
N PRO A 99 -0.27 -5.17 -3.87
CA PRO A 99 0.69 -5.77 -4.79
C PRO A 99 2.11 -5.69 -4.24
N THR A 100 2.97 -6.60 -4.67
CA THR A 100 4.31 -6.80 -4.09
C THR A 100 5.44 -6.30 -4.98
N ASP A 101 5.27 -6.39 -6.30
CA ASP A 101 6.25 -5.98 -7.30
C ASP A 101 5.57 -5.46 -8.58
N THR A 102 6.36 -5.03 -9.55
CA THR A 102 5.87 -4.47 -10.83
C THR A 102 5.04 -5.48 -11.62
N THR A 103 5.44 -6.74 -11.65
CA THR A 103 4.72 -7.82 -12.34
C THR A 103 3.39 -8.09 -11.64
N ASP A 104 3.40 -8.15 -10.31
CA ASP A 104 2.19 -8.34 -9.52
C ASP A 104 1.22 -7.15 -9.63
N CYS A 105 1.72 -5.91 -9.78
CA CYS A 105 0.88 -4.74 -10.08
C CYS A 105 0.06 -4.92 -11.37
N TYR A 106 0.69 -5.47 -12.42
CA TYR A 106 -0.01 -5.73 -13.68
C TYR A 106 -1.18 -6.71 -13.51
N TYR A 107 -0.92 -7.85 -12.85
CA TYR A 107 -1.97 -8.86 -12.62
C TYR A 107 -3.01 -8.40 -11.61
N THR A 108 -2.59 -7.70 -10.56
CA THR A 108 -3.49 -7.12 -9.56
C THR A 108 -4.48 -6.12 -10.17
N ALA A 109 -4.06 -5.33 -11.16
CA ALA A 109 -4.98 -4.41 -11.84
C ALA A 109 -6.11 -5.16 -12.58
N VAL A 110 -5.81 -6.29 -13.24
CA VAL A 110 -6.81 -7.12 -13.89
C VAL A 110 -7.69 -7.83 -12.87
N GLU A 111 -7.09 -8.42 -11.84
CA GLU A 111 -7.76 -9.11 -10.74
C GLU A 111 -8.75 -8.18 -10.01
N ALA A 112 -8.31 -6.96 -9.67
CA ALA A 112 -9.15 -5.98 -8.99
C ALA A 112 -10.41 -5.63 -9.81
N HIS A 113 -10.27 -5.44 -11.12
CA HIS A 113 -11.42 -5.21 -11.98
C HIS A 113 -12.33 -6.43 -12.10
N ASN A 114 -11.77 -7.64 -12.18
CA ASN A 114 -12.55 -8.86 -12.21
C ASN A 114 -13.36 -9.05 -10.92
N LEU A 115 -12.73 -8.87 -9.76
CA LEU A 115 -13.40 -8.94 -8.45
C LEU A 115 -14.49 -7.86 -8.31
N ALA A 116 -14.16 -6.61 -8.69
CA ALA A 116 -15.13 -5.53 -8.63
C ALA A 116 -16.39 -5.82 -9.44
N GLU A 117 -16.25 -6.27 -10.67
CA GLU A 117 -17.40 -6.55 -11.56
C GLU A 117 -18.14 -7.82 -11.16
N LYS A 118 -17.41 -8.90 -10.84
CA LYS A 118 -18.01 -10.18 -10.46
C LYS A 118 -18.86 -10.06 -9.19
N TYR A 119 -18.32 -9.37 -8.19
CA TYR A 119 -18.94 -9.23 -6.87
C TYR A 119 -19.71 -7.91 -6.69
N GLN A 120 -19.63 -6.99 -7.65
CA GLN A 120 -20.32 -5.69 -7.63
C GLN A 120 -20.00 -4.93 -6.33
N LEU A 121 -18.72 -4.61 -6.15
CA LEU A 121 -18.21 -3.93 -4.95
C LEU A 121 -16.96 -3.07 -5.29
N PRO A 122 -16.60 -2.11 -4.46
CA PRO A 122 -15.35 -1.38 -4.59
C PRO A 122 -14.14 -2.26 -4.22
N VAL A 123 -13.09 -2.17 -5.02
CA VAL A 123 -11.78 -2.78 -4.73
C VAL A 123 -10.75 -1.68 -4.59
N THR A 124 -9.98 -1.70 -3.50
CA THR A 124 -8.85 -0.78 -3.30
C THR A 124 -7.54 -1.54 -3.47
N ILE A 125 -6.73 -1.09 -4.41
CA ILE A 125 -5.32 -1.49 -4.51
C ILE A 125 -4.53 -0.53 -3.64
N ILE A 126 -3.85 -1.05 -2.61
CA ILE A 126 -3.00 -0.26 -1.75
C ILE A 126 -1.53 -0.52 -2.10
N SER A 127 -0.93 0.44 -2.76
CA SER A 127 0.47 0.46 -3.15
C SER A 127 1.21 1.49 -2.30
N ASP A 128 2.48 1.72 -2.58
CA ASP A 128 3.25 2.81 -2.02
C ASP A 128 4.11 3.49 -3.08
N LEU A 129 4.75 4.60 -2.71
CA LEU A 129 5.52 5.40 -3.66
C LEU A 129 6.74 4.65 -4.19
N LEU A 130 7.40 3.82 -3.38
CA LEU A 130 8.51 2.98 -3.82
C LEU A 130 8.09 2.12 -5.01
N LEU A 131 7.01 1.34 -4.84
CA LEU A 131 6.53 0.43 -5.88
C LEU A 131 6.02 1.18 -7.13
N SER A 132 5.45 2.38 -6.94
CA SER A 132 4.89 3.17 -8.04
C SER A 132 5.92 3.92 -8.88
N GLU A 133 7.10 4.25 -8.32
CA GLU A 133 8.16 4.99 -8.99
C GLU A 133 9.40 4.15 -9.32
N HIS A 134 9.50 2.94 -8.76
CA HIS A 134 10.66 2.07 -8.98
C HIS A 134 10.64 1.44 -10.37
N PRO A 135 11.66 1.68 -11.21
CA PRO A 135 11.82 0.97 -12.47
C PRO A 135 12.40 -0.42 -12.22
N GLU A 136 11.76 -1.44 -12.75
CA GLU A 136 12.20 -2.82 -12.65
C GLU A 136 12.43 -3.43 -14.04
N THR A 137 13.46 -4.26 -14.18
CA THR A 137 13.67 -5.07 -15.38
C THR A 137 12.95 -6.40 -15.19
N ILE A 138 12.00 -6.68 -16.07
CA ILE A 138 11.22 -7.92 -16.04
C ILE A 138 11.45 -8.70 -17.35
N GLU A 139 11.27 -10.02 -17.30
CA GLU A 139 11.29 -10.87 -18.49
C GLU A 139 10.13 -10.50 -19.44
N ALA A 140 10.39 -10.54 -20.72
CA ALA A 140 9.43 -10.10 -21.75
C ALA A 140 8.12 -10.89 -21.73
N ASP A 141 8.14 -12.14 -21.30
CA ASP A 141 7.01 -13.05 -21.18
C ASP A 141 6.37 -13.07 -19.77
N ALA A 142 6.89 -12.30 -18.84
CA ALA A 142 6.33 -12.16 -17.50
C ALA A 142 4.92 -11.52 -17.53
N LEU A 143 4.65 -10.66 -18.52
CA LEU A 143 3.35 -10.00 -18.69
C LEU A 143 2.54 -10.70 -19.78
N ARG A 144 1.61 -11.55 -19.39
CA ARG A 144 0.71 -12.24 -20.31
C ARG A 144 -0.47 -11.35 -20.69
N HIS A 145 -0.82 -11.30 -21.98
CA HIS A 145 -1.94 -10.51 -22.49
C HIS A 145 -3.25 -11.28 -22.59
N ASP A 146 -3.23 -12.59 -22.32
CA ASP A 146 -4.38 -13.50 -22.39
C ASP A 146 -5.03 -13.74 -21.01
N VAL A 147 -4.89 -12.78 -20.08
CA VAL A 147 -5.50 -12.85 -18.74
C VAL A 147 -7.04 -12.82 -18.89
N PRO A 148 -7.77 -13.75 -18.29
CA PRO A 148 -9.22 -13.79 -18.37
C PRO A 148 -9.89 -12.51 -17.87
N ILE A 149 -10.91 -12.07 -18.59
CA ILE A 149 -11.72 -10.89 -18.25
C ILE A 149 -13.07 -11.37 -17.74
N GLU A 150 -13.34 -11.18 -16.45
CA GLU A 150 -14.62 -11.52 -15.80
C GLU A 150 -15.48 -10.26 -15.66
N ARG A 151 -16.70 -10.29 -16.21
CA ARG A 151 -17.64 -9.15 -16.18
C ARG A 151 -18.80 -9.34 -15.20
N GLY A 152 -18.88 -10.50 -14.54
CA GLY A 152 -19.97 -10.83 -13.62
C GLY A 152 -21.32 -11.03 -14.31
N GLU A 153 -22.41 -10.95 -13.55
CA GLU A 153 -23.77 -11.20 -14.02
C GLU A 153 -24.40 -9.95 -14.67
N ILE A 154 -23.98 -9.64 -15.91
CA ILE A 154 -24.59 -8.57 -16.71
C ILE A 154 -25.69 -9.19 -17.58
N ILE A 155 -26.90 -8.62 -17.51
CA ILE A 155 -28.05 -9.03 -18.36
C ILE A 155 -28.19 -8.06 -19.52
N SER A 156 -28.56 -8.61 -20.70
CA SER A 156 -28.79 -7.84 -21.92
C SER A 156 -30.24 -7.40 -22.09
N GLU A 157 -31.17 -8.09 -21.43
CA GLU A 157 -32.61 -7.82 -21.43
C GLU A 157 -33.27 -8.34 -20.17
N TRP A 158 -34.41 -7.78 -19.79
CA TRP A 158 -35.28 -8.32 -18.76
C TRP A 158 -36.43 -9.04 -19.39
N PRO A 159 -36.62 -10.35 -19.16
CA PRO A 159 -37.63 -11.16 -19.90
C PRO A 159 -39.05 -10.65 -19.71
N GLU A 160 -39.84 -10.59 -20.76
CA GLU A 160 -41.24 -10.15 -20.70
C GLU A 160 -42.12 -11.00 -19.79
N ALA A 161 -41.81 -12.29 -19.63
CA ALA A 161 -42.52 -13.20 -18.76
C ALA A 161 -42.38 -12.83 -17.26
N GLU A 162 -41.37 -12.11 -16.93
CA GLU A 162 -41.08 -11.61 -15.57
C GLU A 162 -41.49 -10.14 -15.42
N LYS A 163 -42.51 -9.67 -16.17
CA LYS A 163 -43.01 -8.29 -16.17
C LYS A 163 -43.55 -7.83 -14.82
N GLY A 164 -42.64 -7.77 -13.86
CA GLY A 164 -42.67 -6.94 -12.68
C GLY A 164 -41.62 -5.87 -12.81
N GLN A 165 -41.45 -5.05 -11.80
CA GLN A 165 -40.35 -4.11 -11.66
C GLN A 165 -39.02 -4.89 -11.60
N PHE A 166 -38.00 -4.42 -12.29
CA PHE A 166 -36.69 -5.04 -12.24
C PHE A 166 -36.09 -4.90 -10.84
N THR A 167 -35.78 -6.03 -10.21
CA THR A 167 -35.18 -6.07 -8.88
C THR A 167 -33.66 -6.03 -8.95
N ARG A 168 -33.10 -4.83 -9.12
CA ARG A 168 -31.64 -4.61 -9.22
C ARG A 168 -30.89 -5.19 -8.03
N TYR A 169 -31.50 -5.17 -6.86
CA TYR A 169 -30.91 -5.59 -5.59
C TYR A 169 -31.51 -6.87 -5.02
N ALA A 170 -31.98 -7.75 -5.90
CA ALA A 170 -32.64 -9.01 -5.55
C ALA A 170 -31.87 -9.79 -4.46
N LEU A 171 -32.61 -10.35 -3.52
CA LEU A 171 -32.09 -11.17 -2.43
C LEU A 171 -31.71 -12.58 -2.95
N THR A 172 -30.48 -12.72 -3.43
CA THR A 172 -29.95 -13.99 -3.93
C THR A 172 -29.19 -14.77 -2.86
N LYS A 173 -28.97 -16.07 -3.10
CA LYS A 173 -28.16 -16.90 -2.20
C LYS A 173 -26.68 -16.47 -2.17
N SER A 174 -26.14 -16.04 -3.30
CA SER A 174 -24.76 -15.56 -3.42
C SER A 174 -24.55 -14.14 -2.87
N GLY A 175 -25.63 -13.36 -2.72
CA GLY A 175 -25.57 -11.93 -2.46
C GLY A 175 -25.33 -11.09 -3.72
N ILE A 176 -25.07 -11.72 -4.88
CA ILE A 176 -24.86 -11.06 -6.17
C ILE A 176 -26.21 -11.03 -6.90
N SER A 177 -26.63 -9.86 -7.37
CA SER A 177 -27.85 -9.68 -8.13
C SER A 177 -27.53 -9.42 -9.60
N PRO A 178 -28.38 -9.86 -10.55
CA PRO A 178 -28.20 -9.52 -11.95
C PRO A 178 -28.09 -8.00 -12.15
N ARG A 179 -27.10 -7.56 -12.95
CA ARG A 179 -26.84 -6.15 -13.21
C ARG A 179 -27.30 -5.79 -14.62
N ALA A 180 -28.26 -4.89 -14.73
CA ALA A 180 -28.64 -4.27 -15.98
C ALA A 180 -27.84 -2.97 -16.17
N LEU A 181 -27.31 -2.76 -17.37
CA LEU A 181 -26.66 -1.51 -17.74
C LEU A 181 -27.70 -0.48 -18.21
N PRO A 182 -27.43 0.83 -18.09
CA PRO A 182 -28.29 1.86 -18.63
C PRO A 182 -28.63 1.59 -20.10
N GLY A 183 -29.91 1.60 -20.44
CA GLY A 183 -30.42 1.24 -21.78
C GLY A 183 -30.86 -0.19 -21.95
N THR A 184 -30.69 -1.09 -20.98
CA THR A 184 -31.24 -2.47 -21.03
C THR A 184 -32.75 -2.44 -21.03
N ALA A 185 -33.35 -3.03 -22.05
CA ALA A 185 -34.81 -3.01 -22.24
C ALA A 185 -35.53 -3.67 -21.06
N GLY A 186 -36.53 -2.99 -20.51
CA GLY A 186 -37.37 -3.49 -19.42
C GLY A 186 -36.73 -3.46 -18.02
N ALA A 187 -35.43 -3.14 -17.92
CA ALA A 187 -34.68 -3.20 -16.66
C ALA A 187 -34.42 -1.81 -16.05
N MET A 188 -35.44 -0.99 -15.97
CA MET A 188 -35.35 0.31 -15.29
C MET A 188 -35.42 0.13 -13.77
N TYR A 189 -34.54 0.82 -13.04
CA TYR A 189 -34.49 0.83 -11.57
C TYR A 189 -33.95 2.15 -11.03
N VAL A 190 -34.11 2.37 -9.73
CA VAL A 190 -33.54 3.51 -9.02
C VAL A 190 -32.26 3.05 -8.31
N ALA A 191 -31.16 3.73 -8.58
CA ALA A 191 -29.91 3.57 -7.82
C ALA A 191 -29.89 4.63 -6.72
N THR A 192 -30.26 4.25 -5.50
CA THR A 192 -30.23 5.14 -4.36
C THR A 192 -29.05 4.83 -3.43
N THR A 193 -28.48 5.87 -2.84
CA THR A 193 -27.44 5.77 -1.80
C THR A 193 -28.01 5.55 -0.41
N ASP A 194 -29.29 5.81 -0.23
CA ASP A 194 -30.00 5.48 1.01
C ASP A 194 -30.19 3.97 1.12
N ASP A 195 -30.48 3.49 2.32
CA ASP A 195 -30.83 2.08 2.48
C ASP A 195 -32.16 1.79 1.79
N HIS A 196 -32.19 0.70 1.03
CA HIS A 196 -33.22 0.41 0.07
C HIS A 196 -33.61 -1.07 0.06
N ASP A 197 -34.74 -1.37 -0.57
CA ASP A 197 -35.20 -2.72 -0.82
C ASP A 197 -34.64 -3.30 -2.14
N GLU A 198 -35.16 -4.44 -2.58
CA GLU A 198 -34.74 -5.15 -3.78
C GLU A 198 -34.95 -4.34 -5.07
N GLU A 199 -35.87 -3.40 -5.07
CA GLU A 199 -36.23 -2.52 -6.20
C GLU A 199 -35.50 -1.18 -6.17
N GLY A 200 -34.74 -0.89 -5.11
CA GLY A 200 -34.06 0.40 -4.89
C GLY A 200 -34.96 1.45 -4.23
N VAL A 201 -36.11 1.05 -3.66
CA VAL A 201 -36.99 1.98 -2.95
C VAL A 201 -36.43 2.21 -1.54
N THR A 202 -36.29 3.48 -1.17
CA THR A 202 -35.79 3.89 0.16
C THR A 202 -36.67 3.36 1.29
N ILE A 203 -36.06 2.76 2.30
CA ILE A 203 -36.75 2.14 3.44
C ILE A 203 -36.55 2.92 4.75
N SER A 204 -35.89 4.04 4.72
CA SER A 204 -35.42 4.80 5.90
C SER A 204 -35.99 6.21 6.00
N ASP A 205 -37.07 6.52 5.30
CA ASP A 205 -37.62 7.90 5.25
C ASP A 205 -38.27 8.28 6.61
N VAL A 206 -39.51 7.90 6.86
CA VAL A 206 -40.22 8.23 8.11
C VAL A 206 -40.12 7.09 9.12
N PHE A 207 -40.18 5.86 8.66
CA PHE A 207 -40.06 4.62 9.46
C PHE A 207 -39.12 3.65 8.80
N THR A 208 -38.13 3.20 9.54
CA THR A 208 -37.21 2.16 9.06
C THR A 208 -37.89 0.81 9.04
N THR A 209 -37.89 0.15 7.88
CA THR A 209 -38.34 -1.26 7.77
C THR A 209 -37.19 -2.18 8.18
N THR A 210 -37.08 -2.43 9.50
CA THR A 210 -35.96 -3.13 10.13
C THR A 210 -35.64 -4.51 9.54
N SER A 211 -36.67 -5.25 9.13
CA SER A 211 -36.52 -6.57 8.51
C SER A 211 -35.89 -6.50 7.11
N VAL A 212 -36.24 -5.49 6.31
CA VAL A 212 -35.65 -5.26 5.00
C VAL A 212 -34.21 -4.79 5.15
N ARG A 213 -33.94 -3.81 6.03
CA ARG A 213 -32.58 -3.35 6.34
C ARG A 213 -31.65 -4.51 6.67
N ARG A 214 -32.08 -5.43 7.55
CA ARG A 214 -31.29 -6.59 7.95
C ARG A 214 -30.99 -7.49 6.74
N LYS A 215 -32.00 -7.86 5.98
CA LYS A 215 -31.85 -8.74 4.80
C LYS A 215 -30.91 -8.13 3.74
N MET A 216 -31.05 -6.84 3.47
CA MET A 216 -30.21 -6.14 2.48
C MET A 216 -28.76 -6.04 2.96
N GLN A 217 -28.51 -5.76 4.24
CA GLN A 217 -27.17 -5.76 4.79
C GLN A 217 -26.53 -7.15 4.75
N GLU A 218 -27.25 -8.20 5.18
CA GLU A 218 -26.81 -9.59 5.11
C GLU A 218 -26.53 -10.01 3.67
N LYS A 219 -27.36 -9.58 2.71
CA LYS A 219 -27.16 -9.84 1.29
C LYS A 219 -25.86 -9.21 0.78
N ARG A 220 -25.62 -7.93 1.06
CA ARG A 220 -24.39 -7.23 0.65
C ARG A 220 -23.15 -7.89 1.24
N MET A 221 -23.15 -8.17 2.55
CA MET A 221 -21.99 -8.73 3.25
C MET A 221 -21.70 -10.19 2.90
N ARG A 222 -22.72 -10.98 2.54
CA ARG A 222 -22.56 -12.40 2.15
C ARG A 222 -21.62 -12.61 0.95
N LYS A 223 -21.45 -11.62 0.09
CA LYS A 223 -20.47 -11.66 -1.01
C LYS A 223 -19.05 -11.91 -0.54
N MET A 224 -18.72 -11.42 0.66
CA MET A 224 -17.36 -11.50 1.19
C MET A 224 -16.89 -12.93 1.46
N ASP A 225 -17.82 -13.85 1.81
CA ASP A 225 -17.49 -15.27 1.97
C ASP A 225 -17.06 -15.88 0.62
N ALA A 226 -17.76 -15.52 -0.46
CA ALA A 226 -17.43 -15.99 -1.80
C ALA A 226 -16.13 -15.36 -2.34
N VAL A 227 -15.87 -14.07 -2.04
CA VAL A 227 -14.60 -13.42 -2.35
C VAL A 227 -13.46 -14.14 -1.64
N LEU A 228 -13.56 -14.35 -0.32
CA LEU A 228 -12.52 -15.03 0.46
C LEU A 228 -12.21 -16.44 -0.07
N ALA A 229 -13.25 -17.18 -0.45
CA ALA A 229 -13.09 -18.52 -0.99
C ALA A 229 -12.39 -18.55 -2.37
N GLU A 230 -12.47 -17.47 -3.15
CA GLU A 230 -11.81 -17.34 -4.45
C GLU A 230 -10.35 -16.89 -4.31
N LEU A 231 -10.05 -16.03 -3.34
CA LEU A 231 -8.70 -15.52 -3.13
C LEU A 231 -7.77 -16.63 -2.63
N PRO A 232 -6.57 -16.78 -3.21
CA PRO A 232 -5.61 -17.77 -2.74
C PRO A 232 -5.12 -17.42 -1.33
N PRO A 233 -5.10 -18.38 -0.39
CA PRO A 233 -4.54 -18.17 0.93
C PRO A 233 -3.03 -17.95 0.84
N PRO A 234 -2.44 -17.16 1.77
CA PRO A 234 -1.01 -16.94 1.81
C PRO A 234 -0.25 -18.23 2.11
N LYS A 235 0.98 -18.32 1.63
CA LYS A 235 1.85 -19.47 1.82
C LYS A 235 3.11 -19.07 2.55
N LEU A 236 3.56 -19.94 3.45
CA LEU A 236 4.86 -19.82 4.08
C LEU A 236 5.94 -20.27 3.09
N GLU A 237 6.85 -19.37 2.75
CA GLU A 237 7.97 -19.63 1.83
C GLU A 237 9.26 -19.92 2.61
N GLY A 238 9.94 -20.98 2.27
CA GLY A 238 11.19 -21.41 2.92
C GLY A 238 11.02 -22.59 3.87
N PRO A 239 12.00 -22.85 4.75
CA PRO A 239 12.00 -24.04 5.63
C PRO A 239 10.87 -23.96 6.66
N PRO A 240 10.04 -25.02 6.81
CA PRO A 240 8.88 -25.00 7.71
C PRO A 240 9.24 -24.90 9.19
N ASP A 241 10.47 -25.30 9.56
CA ASP A 241 11.00 -25.30 10.93
C ASP A 241 12.02 -24.17 11.17
N ALA A 242 11.86 -23.05 10.45
CA ALA A 242 12.72 -21.87 10.55
C ALA A 242 12.88 -21.37 12.00
N ASP A 243 13.99 -20.72 12.28
CA ASP A 243 14.26 -20.09 13.58
C ASP A 243 13.57 -18.72 13.69
N VAL A 244 13.39 -18.07 12.52
CA VAL A 244 12.73 -16.79 12.38
C VAL A 244 11.79 -16.82 11.18
N THR A 245 10.59 -16.29 11.34
CA THR A 245 9.62 -16.00 10.27
C THR A 245 9.52 -14.51 10.11
N LEU A 246 9.88 -14.00 8.92
CA LEU A 246 9.66 -12.61 8.55
C LEU A 246 8.26 -12.49 7.94
N VAL A 247 7.49 -11.53 8.44
CA VAL A 247 6.13 -11.25 7.97
C VAL A 247 6.11 -9.90 7.32
N GLY A 248 5.65 -9.83 6.07
CA GLY A 248 5.59 -8.60 5.29
C GLY A 248 4.30 -8.45 4.49
N TRP A 249 4.13 -7.29 3.88
CA TRP A 249 3.05 -6.98 2.95
C TRP A 249 3.46 -5.90 1.94
N GLY A 250 2.80 -5.85 0.80
CA GLY A 250 3.10 -4.85 -0.23
C GLY A 250 4.57 -4.89 -0.66
N SER A 251 5.16 -3.73 -0.87
CA SER A 251 6.52 -3.54 -1.41
C SER A 251 7.66 -4.08 -0.53
N THR A 252 7.40 -4.48 0.72
CA THR A 252 8.44 -5.05 1.59
C THR A 252 8.86 -6.47 1.18
N GLU A 253 8.16 -7.13 0.26
CA GLU A 253 8.49 -8.49 -0.18
C GLU A 253 9.92 -8.61 -0.70
N GLY A 254 10.32 -7.76 -1.64
CA GLY A 254 11.63 -7.81 -2.29
C GLY A 254 12.78 -7.68 -1.28
N VAL A 255 12.73 -6.68 -0.41
CA VAL A 255 13.75 -6.45 0.61
C VAL A 255 13.81 -7.58 1.64
N ILE A 256 12.67 -8.15 2.02
CA ILE A 256 12.63 -9.31 2.94
C ILE A 256 13.29 -10.53 2.29
N ARG A 257 12.97 -10.83 1.03
CA ARG A 257 13.57 -11.95 0.29
C ARG A 257 15.09 -11.83 0.19
N GLU A 258 15.59 -10.64 -0.08
CA GLU A 258 17.03 -10.39 -0.14
C GLU A 258 17.68 -10.48 1.25
N ALA A 259 17.06 -9.91 2.28
CA ALA A 259 17.54 -10.03 3.66
C ALA A 259 17.63 -11.50 4.11
N ILE A 260 16.68 -12.36 3.73
CA ILE A 260 16.71 -13.81 4.00
C ILE A 260 17.95 -14.47 3.41
N VAL A 261 18.39 -14.07 2.21
CA VAL A 261 19.61 -14.59 1.60
C VAL A 261 20.84 -14.29 2.48
N PHE A 262 20.93 -13.05 2.99
CA PHE A 262 22.04 -12.66 3.87
C PHE A 262 21.97 -13.37 5.24
N LEU A 263 20.81 -13.43 5.87
CA LEU A 263 20.60 -14.12 7.14
C LEU A 263 20.91 -15.63 7.02
N THR A 264 20.52 -16.25 5.92
CA THR A 264 20.82 -17.67 5.65
C THR A 264 22.31 -17.91 5.48
N ARG A 265 23.04 -17.00 4.83
CA ARG A 265 24.52 -17.07 4.74
C ARG A 265 25.20 -16.94 6.11
N GLN A 266 24.54 -16.31 7.09
CA GLN A 266 24.99 -16.25 8.48
C GLN A 266 24.64 -17.50 9.29
N GLY A 267 23.97 -18.49 8.68
CA GLY A 267 23.60 -19.76 9.32
C GLY A 267 22.22 -19.78 9.98
N LEU A 268 21.41 -18.71 9.81
CA LEU A 268 20.05 -18.67 10.32
C LEU A 268 19.09 -19.37 9.35
N ARG A 269 18.13 -20.10 9.90
CA ARG A 269 17.02 -20.67 9.13
C ARG A 269 15.85 -19.70 9.18
N VAL A 270 15.58 -19.06 8.06
CA VAL A 270 14.57 -18.02 7.95
C VAL A 270 13.54 -18.40 6.89
N ASN A 271 12.28 -18.14 7.15
CA ASN A 271 11.19 -18.24 6.19
C ASN A 271 10.39 -16.94 6.13
N HIS A 272 9.49 -16.84 5.16
CA HIS A 272 8.74 -15.62 4.83
C HIS A 272 7.25 -15.91 4.72
N LEU A 273 6.45 -15.02 5.29
CA LEU A 273 5.00 -14.97 5.11
C LEU A 273 4.62 -13.60 4.53
N GLN A 274 4.33 -13.55 3.22
CA GLN A 274 3.87 -12.34 2.55
C GLN A 274 2.34 -12.31 2.51
N LEU A 275 1.74 -11.16 2.85
CA LEU A 275 0.30 -10.95 2.83
C LEU A 275 -0.06 -9.97 1.70
N LYS A 276 -0.79 -10.46 0.70
CA LYS A 276 -1.28 -9.68 -0.44
C LYS A 276 -2.72 -9.19 -0.21
N TYR A 277 -3.60 -10.07 0.27
CA TYR A 277 -5.01 -9.75 0.49
C TYR A 277 -5.22 -9.32 1.93
N LEU A 278 -5.48 -8.02 2.11
CA LEU A 278 -5.63 -7.43 3.43
C LEU A 278 -7.09 -7.39 3.89
N HIS A 279 -8.04 -7.44 2.95
CA HIS A 279 -9.47 -7.61 3.22
C HIS A 279 -10.19 -8.18 1.98
N PRO A 280 -11.02 -9.26 2.10
CA PRO A 280 -11.17 -10.08 3.30
C PRO A 280 -9.86 -10.82 3.64
N PHE A 281 -9.67 -11.10 4.92
CA PHE A 281 -8.42 -11.66 5.43
C PHE A 281 -8.53 -13.17 5.68
N HIS A 282 -7.51 -13.94 5.31
CA HIS A 282 -7.43 -15.38 5.57
C HIS A 282 -7.06 -15.69 7.02
N SER A 283 -7.90 -15.23 7.95
CA SER A 283 -7.62 -15.23 9.41
C SER A 283 -7.28 -16.61 9.95
N LYS A 284 -7.94 -17.65 9.46
CA LYS A 284 -7.73 -19.03 9.90
C LYS A 284 -6.37 -19.56 9.44
N GLU A 285 -6.10 -19.46 8.15
CA GLU A 285 -4.87 -19.96 7.51
C GLU A 285 -3.64 -19.23 8.04
N VAL A 286 -3.71 -17.90 8.15
CA VAL A 286 -2.64 -17.08 8.73
C VAL A 286 -2.41 -17.43 10.19
N SER A 287 -3.47 -17.59 10.99
CA SER A 287 -3.35 -18.02 12.40
C SER A 287 -2.68 -19.38 12.54
N GLU A 288 -3.05 -20.35 11.69
CA GLU A 288 -2.46 -21.68 11.70
C GLU A 288 -0.97 -21.64 11.35
N ILE A 289 -0.58 -20.86 10.35
CA ILE A 289 0.84 -20.66 9.99
C ILE A 289 1.61 -20.04 11.16
N LEU A 290 1.14 -18.89 11.66
CA LEU A 290 1.88 -18.12 12.67
C LEU A 290 2.03 -18.84 14.01
N ARG A 291 1.04 -19.64 14.43
CA ARG A 291 1.13 -20.44 15.67
C ARG A 291 2.17 -21.52 15.61
N ASN A 292 2.56 -21.98 14.42
CA ASN A 292 3.60 -22.97 14.22
C ASN A 292 5.00 -22.37 14.06
N CYS A 293 5.10 -21.03 13.97
CA CYS A 293 6.38 -20.33 13.86
C CYS A 293 7.05 -20.16 15.23
N LYS A 294 8.36 -20.39 15.30
CA LYS A 294 9.12 -20.26 16.56
C LYS A 294 9.24 -18.79 16.99
N ARG A 295 9.53 -17.90 16.04
CA ARG A 295 9.71 -16.47 16.27
C ARG A 295 9.25 -15.70 15.04
N THR A 296 8.35 -14.76 15.23
CA THR A 296 7.77 -13.93 14.15
C THR A 296 8.21 -12.48 14.28
N ILE A 297 8.68 -11.91 13.18
CA ILE A 297 9.10 -10.51 13.09
C ILE A 297 8.36 -9.88 11.92
N CYS A 298 7.55 -8.85 12.17
CA CYS A 298 6.89 -8.10 11.12
C CYS A 298 7.79 -6.95 10.65
N VAL A 299 7.93 -6.83 9.32
CA VAL A 299 8.70 -5.77 8.65
C VAL A 299 7.73 -4.87 7.91
N GLU A 300 7.65 -3.59 8.27
CA GLU A 300 6.78 -2.63 7.59
C GLU A 300 7.28 -1.18 7.68
N CYS A 301 6.96 -0.37 6.68
CA CYS A 301 7.30 1.04 6.62
C CYS A 301 6.23 1.89 7.30
N SER A 302 6.12 1.84 8.63
CA SER A 302 5.21 2.69 9.41
C SER A 302 5.70 2.86 10.84
N TYR A 303 5.39 4.01 11.46
CA TYR A 303 5.78 4.28 12.86
C TYR A 303 5.05 3.38 13.88
N THR A 304 3.78 3.08 13.64
CA THR A 304 2.93 2.41 14.64
C THR A 304 2.75 0.92 14.43
N GLY A 305 3.31 0.34 13.36
CA GLY A 305 3.08 -1.07 13.03
C GLY A 305 1.60 -1.32 12.67
N GLN A 306 1.08 -0.56 11.70
CA GLN A 306 -0.35 -0.63 11.34
C GLN A 306 -0.76 -2.02 10.87
N PHE A 307 0.08 -2.64 10.04
CA PHE A 307 -0.20 -3.98 9.54
C PHE A 307 -0.09 -5.05 10.65
N ALA A 308 0.91 -4.96 11.51
CA ALA A 308 1.00 -5.88 12.66
C ALA A 308 -0.23 -5.79 13.58
N ARG A 309 -0.81 -4.59 13.74
CA ARG A 309 -2.07 -4.39 14.48
C ARG A 309 -3.26 -4.97 13.74
N HIS A 310 -3.34 -4.76 12.43
CA HIS A 310 -4.38 -5.35 11.58
C HIS A 310 -4.32 -6.88 11.64
N LEU A 311 -3.15 -7.47 11.45
CA LEU A 311 -2.93 -8.91 11.58
C LEU A 311 -3.40 -9.44 12.95
N ARG A 312 -3.09 -8.72 14.03
CA ARG A 312 -3.56 -9.09 15.37
C ARG A 312 -5.08 -9.00 15.49
N ALA A 313 -5.71 -7.96 14.93
CA ALA A 313 -7.16 -7.80 14.95
C ALA A 313 -7.86 -8.96 14.23
N GLU A 314 -7.33 -9.37 13.07
CA GLU A 314 -7.92 -10.41 12.23
C GLU A 314 -7.67 -11.83 12.77
N THR A 315 -6.53 -12.07 13.44
CA THR A 315 -6.11 -13.44 13.82
C THR A 315 -6.07 -13.71 15.31
N GLY A 316 -6.07 -12.67 16.12
CA GLY A 316 -5.77 -12.75 17.56
C GLY A 316 -4.28 -13.05 17.85
N PHE A 317 -3.43 -13.17 16.84
CA PHE A 317 -2.01 -13.46 16.99
C PHE A 317 -1.18 -12.18 17.03
N SER A 318 -0.31 -12.06 18.03
CA SER A 318 0.66 -10.97 18.11
C SER A 318 2.02 -11.44 17.65
N VAL A 319 2.61 -10.79 16.66
CA VAL A 319 4.00 -11.04 16.27
C VAL A 319 4.95 -10.75 17.44
N ASN A 320 6.07 -11.48 17.51
CA ASN A 320 6.98 -11.36 18.64
C ASN A 320 7.73 -10.02 18.65
N ARG A 321 8.09 -9.51 17.47
CA ARG A 321 8.85 -8.25 17.30
C ARG A 321 8.44 -7.53 16.03
N LEU A 322 8.79 -6.24 15.97
CA LEU A 322 8.59 -5.37 14.81
C LEU A 322 9.93 -4.85 14.34
N VAL A 323 10.09 -4.75 13.03
CA VAL A 323 11.14 -4.01 12.34
C VAL A 323 10.43 -2.90 11.56
N LEU A 324 10.53 -1.68 12.04
CA LEU A 324 9.80 -0.53 11.53
C LEU A 324 10.76 0.49 10.92
N LYS A 325 10.33 1.12 9.82
CA LYS A 325 11.02 2.24 9.18
C LYS A 325 10.00 3.31 8.82
N TYR A 326 10.31 4.56 9.14
CA TYR A 326 9.36 5.68 9.01
C TYR A 326 10.07 7.03 8.76
N ASP A 327 11.17 6.97 8.03
CA ASP A 327 12.01 8.11 7.68
C ASP A 327 11.81 8.58 6.23
N GLY A 328 10.85 7.97 5.52
CA GLY A 328 10.52 8.30 4.14
C GLY A 328 11.39 7.58 3.10
N GLU A 329 12.41 6.84 3.51
CA GLU A 329 13.24 6.05 2.61
C GLU A 329 12.84 4.56 2.65
N PRO A 330 13.00 3.82 1.55
CA PRO A 330 12.72 2.38 1.53
C PRO A 330 13.66 1.60 2.45
N PHE A 331 13.23 0.43 2.88
CA PHE A 331 14.15 -0.51 3.49
C PHE A 331 15.24 -0.94 2.52
N GLU A 332 16.46 -1.04 3.03
CA GLU A 332 17.52 -1.80 2.38
C GLU A 332 17.71 -3.16 3.09
N PRO A 333 18.18 -4.20 2.38
CA PRO A 333 18.32 -5.53 2.96
C PRO A 333 19.19 -5.55 4.24
N HIS A 334 20.24 -4.74 4.28
CA HIS A 334 21.12 -4.67 5.44
C HIS A 334 20.43 -4.10 6.68
N HIS A 335 19.49 -3.15 6.54
CA HIS A 335 18.69 -2.64 7.66
C HIS A 335 17.88 -3.75 8.30
N VAL A 336 17.20 -4.58 7.48
CA VAL A 336 16.43 -5.72 7.98
C VAL A 336 17.36 -6.71 8.68
N VAL A 337 18.51 -7.05 8.07
CA VAL A 337 19.49 -7.99 8.64
C VAL A 337 20.03 -7.50 9.99
N GLN A 338 20.43 -6.25 10.08
CA GLN A 338 20.95 -5.66 11.33
C GLN A 338 19.92 -5.70 12.44
N GLN A 339 18.66 -5.32 12.13
CA GLN A 339 17.60 -5.29 13.13
C GLN A 339 17.18 -6.69 13.56
N VAL A 340 17.12 -7.66 12.65
CA VAL A 340 16.86 -9.07 12.99
C VAL A 340 17.96 -9.60 13.92
N ASN A 341 19.23 -9.35 13.60
CA ASN A 341 20.35 -9.78 14.43
C ASN A 341 20.29 -9.13 15.84
N ALA A 342 20.04 -7.83 15.93
CA ALA A 342 19.88 -7.14 17.20
C ALA A 342 18.75 -7.73 18.06
N ILE A 343 17.61 -8.04 17.44
CA ILE A 343 16.48 -8.73 18.09
C ILE A 343 16.88 -10.11 18.62
N LEU A 344 17.65 -10.87 17.84
CA LEU A 344 18.10 -12.23 18.23
C LEU A 344 19.10 -12.18 19.37
N GLU A 345 19.95 -11.16 19.41
CA GLU A 345 20.92 -10.92 20.48
C GLU A 345 20.29 -10.27 21.74
N GLY A 346 19.01 -9.93 21.70
CA GLY A 346 18.31 -9.28 22.81
C GLY A 346 18.72 -7.83 23.05
N LYS A 347 19.32 -7.18 22.03
CA LYS A 347 19.68 -5.76 22.05
C LYS A 347 18.45 -4.88 21.76
N SER A 348 18.43 -3.67 22.30
CA SER A 348 17.50 -2.64 21.83
C SER A 348 17.90 -2.22 20.42
N ILE A 349 16.91 -2.00 19.57
CA ILE A 349 17.14 -1.46 18.23
C ILE A 349 17.45 0.03 18.42
N SER A 350 18.65 0.45 18.01
CA SER A 350 19.00 1.87 17.98
C SER A 350 18.31 2.54 16.79
N THR A 351 17.71 3.70 17.03
CA THR A 351 17.20 4.59 15.99
C THR A 351 18.25 5.63 15.59
N ASP A 352 19.45 5.51 16.14
CA ASP A 352 20.55 6.44 15.86
C ASP A 352 20.98 6.32 14.40
N LEU A 353 21.34 7.44 13.81
CA LEU A 353 21.84 7.54 12.45
C LEU A 353 23.09 6.67 12.26
N THR A 354 23.06 5.78 11.31
CA THR A 354 24.21 4.94 10.96
C THR A 354 25.24 5.73 10.16
N MET A 355 26.45 5.19 10.05
CA MET A 355 27.52 5.80 9.23
C MET A 355 27.12 5.89 7.75
N ASP A 356 26.40 4.91 7.23
CA ASP A 356 25.97 4.90 5.83
C ASP A 356 24.87 5.93 5.57
N GLU A 357 23.88 6.05 6.45
CA GLU A 357 22.88 7.12 6.40
C GLU A 357 23.52 8.50 6.50
N ALA A 358 24.50 8.69 7.39
CA ALA A 358 25.24 9.94 7.50
C ALA A 358 26.02 10.27 6.20
N ARG A 359 26.55 9.24 5.55
CA ARG A 359 27.23 9.38 4.24
C ARG A 359 26.26 9.84 3.16
N GLU A 360 25.08 9.21 3.05
CA GLU A 360 24.06 9.59 2.08
C GLU A 360 23.55 11.02 2.33
N MET A 361 23.31 11.39 3.57
CA MET A 361 22.94 12.76 3.94
C MET A 361 24.00 13.76 3.53
N ALA A 362 25.28 13.43 3.75
CA ALA A 362 26.38 14.28 3.33
C ALA A 362 26.46 14.42 1.79
N TYR A 363 26.25 13.34 1.04
CA TYR A 363 26.16 13.40 -0.42
C TYR A 363 25.02 14.30 -0.87
N HIS A 364 23.85 14.15 -0.27
CA HIS A 364 22.71 14.97 -0.60
C HIS A 364 22.95 16.46 -0.30
N TYR A 365 23.44 16.76 0.90
CA TYR A 365 23.75 18.12 1.29
C TYR A 365 24.79 18.79 0.37
N ILE A 366 25.85 18.06 0.05
CA ILE A 366 26.89 18.53 -0.87
C ILE A 366 26.30 18.84 -2.25
N ARG A 367 25.48 17.94 -2.80
CA ARG A 367 24.85 18.10 -4.10
C ARG A 367 23.93 19.32 -4.15
N VAL A 368 23.17 19.58 -3.08
CA VAL A 368 22.21 20.68 -3.04
C VAL A 368 22.86 22.02 -2.74
N HIS A 369 23.87 22.05 -1.85
CA HIS A 369 24.37 23.29 -1.25
C HIS A 369 25.81 23.65 -1.67
N LEU A 370 26.63 22.68 -2.04
CA LEU A 370 28.05 22.88 -2.28
C LEU A 370 28.49 22.67 -3.74
N ALA A 371 27.57 22.35 -4.63
CA ALA A 371 27.82 22.00 -6.02
C ALA A 371 28.65 20.71 -6.23
N ASP A 372 28.67 20.19 -7.47
CA ASP A 372 29.27 18.89 -7.81
C ASP A 372 30.82 18.84 -7.77
N LYS A 373 31.49 19.82 -7.18
CA LYS A 373 32.96 19.90 -7.18
C LYS A 373 33.60 19.15 -6.01
N VAL A 374 32.82 18.77 -5.02
CA VAL A 374 33.28 18.11 -3.80
C VAL A 374 32.57 16.79 -3.55
N ARG A 375 33.11 15.95 -2.70
CA ARG A 375 32.56 14.66 -2.28
C ARG A 375 32.89 14.34 -0.83
N PRO A 376 32.09 13.54 -0.11
CA PRO A 376 32.50 12.99 1.17
C PRO A 376 33.67 12.02 0.99
N ALA A 377 34.61 12.04 1.95
CA ALA A 377 35.78 11.17 1.97
C ALA A 377 35.77 10.27 3.20
N LYS A 378 36.10 10.81 4.38
CA LYS A 378 36.18 10.09 5.64
C LYS A 378 34.95 10.40 6.50
N ILE A 379 34.45 9.41 7.20
CA ILE A 379 33.37 9.56 8.18
C ILE A 379 33.85 8.94 9.49
N GLU A 380 33.73 9.67 10.57
CA GLU A 380 34.07 9.19 11.92
C GLU A 380 33.11 9.76 12.96
N MET A 381 32.91 9.02 14.05
CA MET A 381 32.06 9.48 15.15
C MET A 381 32.88 10.31 16.12
N ILE A 382 32.34 11.45 16.49
CA ILE A 382 32.92 12.35 17.48
C ILE A 382 31.93 12.72 18.57
N ASP A 383 32.40 13.15 19.73
CA ASP A 383 31.54 13.68 20.77
C ASP A 383 31.18 15.13 20.46
N GLY A 384 29.88 15.46 20.47
CA GLY A 384 29.36 16.81 20.36
C GLY A 384 28.88 17.34 21.71
N ASP A 385 28.45 18.60 21.74
CA ASP A 385 28.02 19.25 22.99
C ASP A 385 26.71 18.70 23.57
N SER A 386 25.79 18.23 22.69
CA SER A 386 24.47 17.74 23.10
C SER A 386 24.19 16.27 22.69
N GLU A 387 24.86 15.77 21.68
CA GLU A 387 24.75 14.40 21.18
C GLU A 387 26.06 13.99 20.48
N LYS A 388 26.22 12.71 20.18
CA LYS A 388 27.28 12.25 19.30
C LYS A 388 27.05 12.75 17.88
N LEU A 389 28.12 13.00 17.16
CA LEU A 389 28.08 13.54 15.81
C LEU A 389 28.84 12.63 14.83
N TRP A 390 28.33 12.50 13.64
CA TRP A 390 29.10 12.04 12.50
C TRP A 390 29.87 13.23 11.92
N LEU A 391 31.19 13.18 11.98
CA LEU A 391 32.06 14.10 11.28
C LEU A 391 32.35 13.56 9.88
N VAL A 392 31.94 14.30 8.87
CA VAL A 392 32.15 13.95 7.47
C VAL A 392 33.15 14.90 6.84
N GLU A 393 34.32 14.39 6.55
CA GLU A 393 35.36 15.13 5.83
C GLU A 393 34.96 15.23 4.33
N VAL A 394 35.06 16.43 3.78
CA VAL A 394 34.69 16.73 2.39
C VAL A 394 35.93 17.14 1.62
N VAL A 395 36.16 16.47 0.48
CA VAL A 395 37.32 16.70 -0.39
C VAL A 395 36.90 17.11 -1.80
N GLY A 396 37.79 17.79 -2.52
CA GLY A 396 37.60 18.12 -3.92
C GLY A 396 37.58 16.86 -4.80
N ARG A 397 36.65 16.75 -5.74
CA ARG A 397 36.51 15.55 -6.61
C ARG A 397 37.72 15.29 -7.49
N GLU A 398 38.38 16.34 -7.95
CA GLU A 398 39.52 16.24 -8.86
C GLU A 398 40.88 16.36 -8.16
N SER A 399 40.90 17.02 -6.98
CA SER A 399 42.13 17.34 -6.28
C SER A 399 42.43 16.46 -5.07
N ASP A 400 41.43 15.75 -4.57
CA ASP A 400 41.44 15.05 -3.27
C ASP A 400 41.92 15.90 -2.10
N LYS A 401 41.92 17.24 -2.26
CA LYS A 401 42.25 18.16 -1.18
C LYS A 401 41.06 18.33 -0.26
N GLU A 402 41.35 18.44 1.03
CA GLU A 402 40.37 18.75 2.05
C GLU A 402 39.77 20.14 1.80
N GLU A 403 38.45 20.21 1.66
CA GLU A 403 37.70 21.44 1.39
C GLU A 403 36.90 21.91 2.64
N GLY A 404 36.53 20.98 3.52
CA GLY A 404 35.79 21.28 4.72
C GLY A 404 35.25 20.06 5.44
N GLU A 405 34.41 20.28 6.43
CA GLU A 405 33.74 19.22 7.22
C GLU A 405 32.25 19.49 7.40
N LEU A 406 31.45 18.43 7.41
CA LEU A 406 30.04 18.43 7.84
C LEU A 406 29.91 17.72 9.16
N ARG A 407 29.03 18.22 10.03
CA ARG A 407 28.68 17.60 11.32
C ARG A 407 27.21 17.25 11.32
N ILE A 408 26.90 15.97 11.50
CA ILE A 408 25.56 15.42 11.44
C ILE A 408 25.26 14.73 12.79
N GLY A 409 24.16 15.10 13.44
CA GLY A 409 23.75 14.50 14.70
C GLY A 409 23.39 13.03 14.55
N VAL A 410 23.89 12.18 15.45
CA VAL A 410 23.62 10.74 15.44
C VAL A 410 22.17 10.44 15.81
N GLU A 411 21.62 11.17 16.80
CA GLU A 411 20.24 10.97 17.26
C GLU A 411 19.23 11.76 16.41
N THR A 412 19.61 12.97 15.99
CA THR A 412 18.67 13.90 15.34
C THR A 412 18.71 13.87 13.82
N GLY A 413 19.80 13.38 13.20
CA GLY A 413 20.03 13.50 11.76
C GLY A 413 20.22 14.96 11.31
N SER A 414 20.31 15.91 12.22
CA SER A 414 20.45 17.32 11.88
C SER A 414 21.84 17.66 11.40
N ILE A 415 21.95 18.43 10.31
CA ILE A 415 23.25 18.97 9.87
C ILE A 415 23.51 20.24 10.65
N TYR A 416 24.46 20.18 11.62
CA TYR A 416 24.72 21.27 12.52
C TYR A 416 25.60 22.37 11.91
N SER A 417 26.57 21.99 11.06
CA SER A 417 27.47 22.97 10.47
C SER A 417 28.16 22.42 9.21
N TRP A 418 28.41 23.31 8.27
CA TRP A 418 29.43 23.21 7.26
C TRP A 418 30.57 24.16 7.59
N GLN A 419 31.77 23.65 7.74
CA GLN A 419 32.95 24.48 8.02
C GLN A 419 33.97 24.28 6.89
N PRO A 420 34.06 25.21 5.92
CA PRO A 420 35.12 25.16 4.93
C PRO A 420 36.49 25.38 5.60
N PHE A 421 37.47 24.57 5.24
CA PHE A 421 38.84 24.85 5.65
C PHE A 421 39.28 26.17 5.00
N LYS A 422 39.76 27.12 5.80
CA LYS A 422 40.28 28.40 5.30
C LYS A 422 41.44 28.12 4.33
N VAL A 423 41.26 28.43 3.06
CA VAL A 423 42.37 28.57 2.13
C VAL A 423 43.26 29.65 2.73
N MET A 424 44.46 29.30 3.24
CA MET A 424 45.47 30.30 3.58
C MET A 424 45.73 31.09 2.30
N SER A 425 45.28 32.33 2.25
CA SER A 425 45.68 33.25 1.20
C SER A 425 47.21 33.37 1.26
N VAL A 426 47.86 32.74 0.32
CA VAL A 426 49.28 33.00 0.06
C VAL A 426 49.37 34.49 -0.27
N GLY A 427 49.91 35.24 0.67
CA GLY A 427 50.07 36.69 0.51
C GLY A 427 50.78 37.01 -0.76
N ALA A 428 50.14 37.78 -1.61
CA ALA A 428 50.83 38.44 -2.72
C ALA A 428 51.87 39.37 -2.11
N SER A 429 53.12 38.95 -2.10
CA SER A 429 54.21 39.83 -1.86
C SER A 429 54.29 40.86 -2.98
N SER A 430 53.93 42.10 -2.66
CA SER A 430 54.25 43.26 -3.48
C SER A 430 55.75 43.36 -3.67
N GLY A 431 56.20 43.29 -4.89
CA GLY A 431 57.48 43.70 -5.38
C GLY A 431 57.25 44.55 -6.61
#